data_716fa96081bf557cab309842a9cece21
#
_entry.id   716fa96081bf557cab309842a9cece21
#
_cell.length_a   1.000
_cell.length_b   1.000
_cell.length_c   1.000
_cell.angle_alpha   90.00
_cell.angle_beta   90.00
_cell.angle_gamma   90.00
#
_symmetry.space_group_name_H-M   'P 1'
#
loop_
_entity.id
_entity.type
_entity.pdbx_description
1 polymer ?
#
loop_
_entity_poly.entity_id
_entity_poly.type
_entity_poly.pdbx_seq_one_letter_code
_entity_poly.pdbx_strand_id
1 'polypeptide(L)'
;MASRRLALNLSRGLRNRAGLSASAPFTRGFATPSPVGKTQTTTLKNGLTVATEHSPFAQTSTVGVWIDAGSRAETDETNGTAHFLEHLAFKGTAKRTQQQLELEIENMGGHLNAYTSRENTVYFAKAFNSDVPQCVDILSDILQNSKLEQSAIERERDVILRESEEVEKQVEEVVFDHLHATAFQHQPLGRTILGPRQNIRDITRTELTNYIKNNYTADRMVLVGAGGIPHEQLVELGEKHFSGLPSSGAIPRIKQKADFMGSDVRVRDDAMPTANIALAVEGVSWDSPDYFTALVAQAIVGNYDKAIGQAPHQGSKLSGWVHKHDLANSFMSFSTSYNDTGLWGIYLVSDKPDRVDDLVHFAIREWMRLCTNVSASETERAKAQLKASILLSLDGTTAVAEDIGRQLVTTGRRMTPLEIERKIDAITEKDIMDFANRKLWDRDIAVSAVGTIEALFDYQRLRNTMKPKF
;
A
#
# COMPACT_ATOMS: atom_id res chain seq x y z
N MET A 1 -10.65 8.13 -0.76
CA MET A 1 -11.76 7.77 -1.70
C MET A 1 -11.36 7.70 -3.19
N ALA A 2 -10.11 7.68 -3.56
CA ALA A 2 -9.69 7.73 -4.97
C ALA A 2 -9.20 6.41 -5.60
N SER A 3 -9.14 5.30 -4.90
CA SER A 3 -8.48 4.08 -5.43
C SER A 3 -9.40 2.98 -5.99
N ARG A 4 -10.72 3.18 -6.08
CA ARG A 4 -11.67 2.12 -6.51
C ARG A 4 -12.42 2.36 -7.83
N ARG A 5 -12.00 3.25 -8.74
CA ARG A 5 -12.75 3.50 -9.99
C ARG A 5 -12.03 3.17 -11.30
N LEU A 6 -11.16 2.17 -11.35
CA LEU A 6 -10.48 1.81 -12.61
C LEU A 6 -10.56 0.33 -13.01
N ALA A 7 -11.64 -0.36 -12.72
CA ALA A 7 -11.78 -1.75 -13.14
C ALA A 7 -13.17 -2.14 -13.66
N LEU A 8 -13.89 -1.25 -14.36
CA LEU A 8 -15.16 -1.63 -15.00
C LEU A 8 -15.42 -0.74 -16.22
N ASN A 9 -14.86 -1.11 -17.38
CA ASN A 9 -15.44 -0.80 -18.70
C ASN A 9 -14.58 -1.40 -19.83
N LEU A 10 -14.74 -2.67 -20.09
CA LEU A 10 -14.37 -3.29 -21.39
C LEU A 10 -15.15 -4.60 -21.57
N SER A 11 -16.43 -4.49 -21.90
CA SER A 11 -17.13 -5.55 -22.61
C SER A 11 -18.42 -5.02 -23.22
N ARG A 12 -18.35 -4.55 -24.46
CA ARG A 12 -19.49 -4.60 -25.42
C ARG A 12 -19.03 -4.17 -26.81
N GLY A 13 -19.18 -5.10 -27.74
CA GLY A 13 -19.33 -4.72 -29.14
C GLY A 13 -18.26 -5.24 -30.09
N LEU A 14 -18.50 -6.40 -30.68
CA LEU A 14 -18.12 -6.72 -32.05
C LEU A 14 -18.84 -8.00 -32.54
N ARG A 15 -19.96 -7.81 -33.16
CA ARG A 15 -20.46 -8.72 -34.19
C ARG A 15 -20.63 -7.85 -35.44
N ASN A 16 -19.84 -8.11 -36.51
CA ASN A 16 -20.36 -8.31 -37.85
C ASN A 16 -19.29 -8.72 -38.84
N ARG A 17 -19.76 -9.46 -39.83
CA ARG A 17 -19.19 -10.33 -40.81
C ARG A 17 -18.49 -9.65 -41.99
N ALA A 18 -17.64 -10.47 -42.58
CA ALA A 18 -17.46 -10.68 -44.03
C ALA A 18 -16.29 -9.99 -44.76
N GLY A 19 -15.51 -10.81 -45.47
CA GLY A 19 -14.64 -10.34 -46.55
C GLY A 19 -13.25 -10.98 -46.54
N LEU A 20 -13.13 -12.20 -47.10
CA LEU A 20 -11.85 -12.82 -47.44
C LEU A 20 -11.18 -12.04 -48.57
N SER A 21 -10.02 -11.42 -48.32
CA SER A 21 -9.04 -11.14 -49.35
C SER A 21 -7.65 -11.53 -48.83
N ALA A 22 -6.98 -12.42 -49.54
CA ALA A 22 -5.62 -12.84 -49.26
C ALA A 22 -4.67 -11.64 -49.43
N SER A 23 -4.07 -11.20 -48.35
CA SER A 23 -2.98 -10.22 -48.37
C SER A 23 -1.73 -10.81 -47.74
N ALA A 24 -0.58 -10.50 -48.33
CA ALA A 24 0.77 -10.96 -48.07
C ALA A 24 1.16 -11.05 -46.60
N PRO A 25 2.14 -11.89 -46.21
CA PRO A 25 2.57 -12.00 -44.84
C PRO A 25 3.20 -10.69 -44.38
N PHE A 26 2.48 -9.97 -43.53
CA PHE A 26 3.05 -8.90 -42.70
C PHE A 26 4.03 -9.54 -41.74
N THR A 27 5.32 -9.48 -42.03
CA THR A 27 6.36 -9.66 -41.03
C THR A 27 6.22 -8.50 -40.04
N ARG A 28 5.48 -8.72 -38.95
CA ARG A 28 5.56 -7.86 -37.77
C ARG A 28 6.99 -7.96 -37.24
N GLY A 29 7.79 -6.98 -37.57
CA GLY A 29 8.99 -6.73 -36.79
C GLY A 29 8.52 -6.58 -35.32
N PHE A 30 8.96 -7.47 -34.45
CA PHE A 30 8.82 -7.24 -33.00
C PHE A 30 9.50 -5.90 -32.73
N ALA A 31 8.72 -4.92 -32.32
CA ALA A 31 9.29 -3.71 -31.74
C ALA A 31 10.26 -4.18 -30.66
N THR A 32 11.52 -3.80 -30.77
CA THR A 32 12.47 -3.97 -29.67
C THR A 32 11.83 -3.36 -28.45
N PRO A 33 11.78 -4.07 -27.30
CA PRO A 33 11.23 -3.51 -26.09
C PRO A 33 11.89 -2.15 -25.88
N SER A 34 11.11 -1.10 -25.73
CA SER A 34 11.66 0.20 -25.32
C SER A 34 12.52 -0.06 -24.10
N PRO A 35 13.76 0.41 -24.03
CA PRO A 35 14.60 0.19 -22.87
C PRO A 35 13.80 0.71 -21.66
N VAL A 36 13.51 -0.17 -20.72
CA VAL A 36 12.87 0.19 -19.46
C VAL A 36 13.71 1.33 -18.90
N GLY A 37 13.09 2.47 -18.63
CA GLY A 37 13.78 3.67 -18.19
C GLY A 37 14.66 3.33 -16.98
N LYS A 38 15.94 3.69 -17.03
CA LYS A 38 16.86 3.48 -15.91
C LYS A 38 16.59 4.54 -14.86
N THR A 39 16.27 4.13 -13.65
CA THR A 39 16.16 5.06 -12.53
C THR A 39 17.54 5.68 -12.26
N GLN A 40 17.59 7.02 -12.30
CA GLN A 40 18.77 7.81 -11.92
C GLN A 40 18.53 8.40 -10.54
N THR A 41 19.58 8.49 -9.73
CA THR A 41 19.52 9.05 -8.37
C THR A 41 20.69 9.99 -8.13
N THR A 42 20.43 11.12 -7.49
CA THR A 42 21.41 12.10 -7.03
C THR A 42 21.06 12.53 -5.61
N THR A 43 22.03 12.55 -4.70
CA THR A 43 21.84 13.08 -3.35
C THR A 43 22.37 14.52 -3.29
N LEU A 44 21.52 15.45 -2.89
CA LEU A 44 21.85 16.86 -2.75
C LEU A 44 22.73 17.10 -1.51
N LYS A 45 23.35 18.29 -1.41
CA LYS A 45 24.25 18.64 -0.29
C LYS A 45 23.62 18.56 1.09
N ASN A 46 22.29 18.81 1.17
CA ASN A 46 21.56 18.73 2.44
C ASN A 46 21.10 17.30 2.79
N GLY A 47 21.33 16.32 1.91
CA GLY A 47 20.93 14.92 2.12
C GLY A 47 19.64 14.50 1.41
N LEU A 48 18.92 15.42 0.76
CA LEU A 48 17.72 15.06 -0.04
C LEU A 48 18.12 14.19 -1.23
N THR A 49 17.47 13.07 -1.40
CA THR A 49 17.64 12.21 -2.58
C THR A 49 16.68 12.65 -3.68
N VAL A 50 17.20 12.88 -4.89
CA VAL A 50 16.42 13.14 -6.10
C VAL A 50 16.50 11.89 -6.98
N ALA A 51 15.35 11.38 -7.42
CA ALA A 51 15.27 10.19 -8.26
C ALA A 51 14.38 10.42 -9.48
N THR A 52 14.76 9.89 -10.63
CA THR A 52 13.94 10.00 -11.84
C THR A 52 13.94 8.73 -12.67
N GLU A 53 12.84 8.51 -13.36
CA GLU A 53 12.76 7.62 -14.51
C GLU A 53 12.23 8.42 -15.71
N HIS A 54 13.17 8.85 -16.56
CA HIS A 54 12.86 9.66 -17.72
C HIS A 54 12.33 8.82 -18.88
N SER A 55 11.17 9.22 -19.40
CA SER A 55 10.55 8.71 -20.62
C SER A 55 10.43 9.83 -21.65
N PRO A 56 11.29 9.87 -22.68
CA PRO A 56 11.37 11.01 -23.62
C PRO A 56 10.10 11.21 -24.47
N PHE A 57 9.24 10.20 -24.54
CA PHE A 57 7.98 10.25 -25.30
C PHE A 57 6.76 10.62 -24.43
N ALA A 58 6.92 10.64 -23.12
CA ALA A 58 5.83 11.01 -22.23
C ALA A 58 5.56 12.52 -22.29
N GLN A 59 4.31 12.89 -22.47
CA GLN A 59 3.88 14.31 -22.51
C GLN A 59 3.59 14.87 -21.11
N THR A 60 3.43 13.98 -20.13
CA THR A 60 3.14 14.30 -18.74
C THR A 60 4.20 13.72 -17.83
N SER A 61 4.36 14.34 -16.68
CA SER A 61 5.20 13.84 -15.58
C SER A 61 4.43 13.82 -14.29
N THR A 62 4.75 12.85 -13.44
CA THR A 62 4.40 12.88 -12.03
C THR A 62 5.66 13.24 -11.24
N VAL A 63 5.56 14.26 -10.41
CA VAL A 63 6.60 14.66 -9.47
C VAL A 63 6.05 14.64 -8.06
N GLY A 64 6.83 14.19 -7.08
CA GLY A 64 6.35 14.10 -5.70
C GLY A 64 7.47 13.95 -4.70
N VAL A 65 7.11 14.08 -3.43
CA VAL A 65 8.02 13.91 -2.30
C VAL A 65 7.49 12.78 -1.43
N TRP A 66 8.31 11.74 -1.28
CA TRP A 66 8.07 10.60 -0.38
C TRP A 66 8.83 10.85 0.90
N ILE A 67 8.13 10.81 2.02
CA ILE A 67 8.65 11.13 3.34
C ILE A 67 8.61 9.88 4.21
N ASP A 68 9.74 9.47 4.79
CA ASP A 68 9.86 8.35 5.72
C ASP A 68 9.36 8.77 7.12
N ALA A 69 8.07 9.09 7.18
CA ALA A 69 7.33 9.44 8.39
C ALA A 69 5.83 9.28 8.15
N GLY A 70 5.17 8.61 9.06
CA GLY A 70 3.72 8.37 9.09
C GLY A 70 3.25 8.24 10.54
N SER A 71 2.14 7.57 10.79
CA SER A 71 1.61 7.42 12.15
C SER A 71 2.55 6.65 13.09
N ARG A 72 3.45 5.82 12.56
CA ARG A 72 4.48 5.13 13.34
C ARG A 72 5.49 6.10 13.99
N ALA A 73 5.66 7.31 13.46
CA ALA A 73 6.55 8.34 14.01
C ALA A 73 5.91 9.18 15.14
N GLU A 74 4.67 8.91 15.47
CA GLU A 74 3.89 9.62 16.49
C GLU A 74 4.01 8.93 17.86
N THR A 75 3.52 9.61 18.90
CA THR A 75 3.29 9.02 20.24
C THR A 75 1.80 8.71 20.41
N ASP A 76 1.41 8.11 21.54
CA ASP A 76 -0.01 7.84 21.80
C ASP A 76 -0.81 9.14 21.95
N GLU A 77 -0.19 10.21 22.49
CA GLU A 77 -0.80 11.52 22.68
C GLU A 77 -0.89 12.32 21.36
N THR A 78 0.02 12.07 20.41
CA THR A 78 0.09 12.82 19.15
C THR A 78 -0.39 12.02 17.95
N ASN A 79 -0.93 10.82 18.16
CA ASN A 79 -1.42 9.97 17.08
C ASN A 79 -2.57 10.65 16.31
N GLY A 80 -2.43 10.73 15.00
CA GLY A 80 -3.30 11.44 14.07
C GLY A 80 -2.67 12.73 13.49
N THR A 81 -1.52 13.15 13.99
CA THR A 81 -0.84 14.39 13.55
C THR A 81 -0.40 14.34 12.09
N ALA A 82 0.13 13.22 11.63
CA ALA A 82 0.58 13.04 10.24
C ALA A 82 -0.59 13.18 9.26
N HIS A 83 -1.70 12.54 9.54
CA HIS A 83 -2.92 12.64 8.75
C HIS A 83 -3.53 14.04 8.80
N PHE A 84 -3.52 14.68 9.96
CA PHE A 84 -3.98 16.08 10.11
C PHE A 84 -3.14 17.04 9.25
N LEU A 85 -1.82 16.83 9.17
CA LEU A 85 -0.93 17.61 8.31
C LEU A 85 -1.22 17.39 6.82
N GLU A 86 -1.59 16.19 6.40
CA GLU A 86 -2.04 15.92 5.04
C GLU A 86 -3.24 16.82 4.67
N HIS A 87 -4.25 16.91 5.52
CA HIS A 87 -5.42 17.78 5.32
C HIS A 87 -5.05 19.27 5.27
N LEU A 88 -4.06 19.68 6.05
CA LEU A 88 -3.63 21.08 6.12
C LEU A 88 -2.69 21.48 4.98
N ALA A 89 -2.09 20.54 4.27
CA ALA A 89 -1.07 20.81 3.25
C ALA A 89 -1.54 21.79 2.17
N PHE A 90 -2.82 21.72 1.80
CA PHE A 90 -3.40 22.53 0.74
C PHE A 90 -4.21 23.73 1.24
N LYS A 91 -4.11 24.10 2.52
CA LYS A 91 -4.91 25.15 3.16
C LYS A 91 -4.23 26.51 3.21
N GLY A 92 -3.10 26.65 2.52
CA GLY A 92 -2.37 27.89 2.35
C GLY A 92 -0.98 27.88 2.95
N THR A 93 -0.11 28.63 2.27
CA THR A 93 1.32 28.78 2.58
C THR A 93 1.68 30.24 2.76
N ALA A 94 2.95 30.54 3.07
CA ALA A 94 3.43 31.91 3.13
C ALA A 94 3.29 32.64 1.80
N LYS A 95 3.40 31.91 0.65
CA LYS A 95 3.33 32.50 -0.70
C LYS A 95 1.92 32.48 -1.30
N ARG A 96 1.08 31.51 -0.93
CA ARG A 96 -0.20 31.18 -1.59
C ARG A 96 -1.32 31.06 -0.59
N THR A 97 -2.46 31.67 -0.86
CA THR A 97 -3.72 31.31 -0.19
C THR A 97 -4.20 29.96 -0.73
N GLN A 98 -5.11 29.31 -0.02
CA GLN A 98 -5.76 28.08 -0.51
C GLN A 98 -6.35 28.27 -1.90
N GLN A 99 -7.12 29.35 -2.13
CA GLN A 99 -7.73 29.63 -3.42
C GLN A 99 -6.70 29.85 -4.53
N GLN A 100 -5.57 30.53 -4.24
CA GLN A 100 -4.50 30.70 -5.22
C GLN A 100 -3.85 29.36 -5.59
N LEU A 101 -3.63 28.48 -4.61
CA LEU A 101 -3.08 27.15 -4.84
C LEU A 101 -3.99 26.31 -5.74
N GLU A 102 -5.30 26.30 -5.44
CA GLU A 102 -6.31 25.58 -6.22
C GLU A 102 -6.35 26.11 -7.65
N LEU A 103 -6.39 27.44 -7.85
CA LEU A 103 -6.39 28.07 -9.17
C LEU A 103 -5.11 27.78 -9.96
N GLU A 104 -3.93 27.79 -9.32
CA GLU A 104 -2.68 27.47 -10.00
C GLU A 104 -2.70 26.02 -10.54
N ILE A 105 -3.19 25.05 -9.77
CA ILE A 105 -3.30 23.66 -10.18
C ILE A 105 -4.37 23.47 -11.28
N GLU A 106 -5.52 24.11 -11.13
CA GLU A 106 -6.59 24.06 -12.15
C GLU A 106 -6.15 24.65 -13.48
N ASN A 107 -5.44 25.78 -13.46
CA ASN A 107 -4.94 26.43 -14.67
C ASN A 107 -3.89 25.59 -15.42
N MET A 108 -3.12 24.76 -14.71
CA MET A 108 -2.19 23.79 -15.32
C MET A 108 -2.90 22.54 -15.84
N GLY A 109 -4.20 22.35 -15.53
CA GLY A 109 -4.87 21.07 -15.76
C GLY A 109 -4.21 19.90 -14.99
N GLY A 110 -3.49 20.23 -13.92
CA GLY A 110 -2.76 19.29 -13.10
C GLY A 110 -3.61 18.66 -12.00
N HIS A 111 -3.08 17.64 -11.40
CA HIS A 111 -3.64 17.00 -10.21
C HIS A 111 -2.63 17.01 -9.09
N LEU A 112 -3.03 17.55 -7.95
CA LEU A 112 -2.25 17.53 -6.71
C LEU A 112 -2.95 16.60 -5.72
N ASN A 113 -2.19 15.69 -5.10
CA ASN A 113 -2.73 14.71 -4.19
C ASN A 113 -1.72 14.38 -3.07
N ALA A 114 -2.22 13.79 -1.99
CA ALA A 114 -1.42 13.32 -0.89
C ALA A 114 -2.03 12.05 -0.27
N TYR A 115 -1.24 11.31 0.45
CA TYR A 115 -1.72 10.25 1.34
C TYR A 115 -0.75 10.02 2.50
N THR A 116 -1.29 9.54 3.61
CA THR A 116 -0.54 9.14 4.80
C THR A 116 -0.74 7.65 5.05
N SER A 117 0.34 6.96 5.34
CA SER A 117 0.36 5.58 5.78
C SER A 117 0.96 5.45 7.19
N ARG A 118 1.13 4.23 7.68
CA ARG A 118 1.80 4.01 8.96
C ARG A 118 3.27 4.43 8.97
N GLU A 119 3.97 4.29 7.85
CA GLU A 119 5.41 4.60 7.76
C GLU A 119 5.76 5.78 6.86
N ASN A 120 4.91 6.14 5.91
CA ASN A 120 5.21 7.15 4.90
C ASN A 120 4.09 8.17 4.75
N THR A 121 4.47 9.41 4.43
CA THR A 121 3.56 10.44 3.93
C THR A 121 4.06 10.88 2.55
N VAL A 122 3.15 11.04 1.61
CA VAL A 122 3.48 11.34 0.21
C VAL A 122 2.66 12.50 -0.30
N TYR A 123 3.33 13.42 -0.97
CA TYR A 123 2.70 14.54 -1.68
C TYR A 123 3.17 14.52 -3.13
N PHE A 124 2.27 14.51 -4.09
CA PHE A 124 2.64 14.44 -5.50
C PHE A 124 1.72 15.24 -6.40
N ALA A 125 2.27 15.68 -7.52
CA ALA A 125 1.54 16.37 -8.57
C ALA A 125 1.76 15.66 -9.92
N LYS A 126 0.71 15.62 -10.75
CA LYS A 126 0.78 15.17 -12.13
C LYS A 126 0.36 16.31 -13.04
N ALA A 127 1.20 16.66 -14.01
CA ALA A 127 0.96 17.74 -14.93
C ALA A 127 1.66 17.51 -16.27
N PHE A 128 1.49 18.43 -17.23
CA PHE A 128 2.32 18.48 -18.44
C PHE A 128 3.79 18.76 -18.08
N ASN A 129 4.70 18.33 -18.94
CA ASN A 129 6.14 18.49 -18.69
C ASN A 129 6.55 19.97 -18.54
N SER A 130 5.88 20.89 -19.25
CA SER A 130 6.08 22.34 -19.14
C SER A 130 5.82 22.89 -17.73
N ASP A 131 4.92 22.27 -16.98
CA ASP A 131 4.40 22.79 -15.72
C ASP A 131 5.08 22.12 -14.51
N VAL A 132 5.97 21.15 -14.75
CA VAL A 132 6.73 20.47 -13.68
C VAL A 132 7.49 21.45 -12.79
N PRO A 133 8.17 22.52 -13.30
CA PRO A 133 8.84 23.48 -12.42
C PRO A 133 7.89 24.16 -11.43
N GLN A 134 6.67 24.47 -11.84
CA GLN A 134 5.64 25.05 -10.96
C GLN A 134 5.12 23.99 -9.96
N CYS A 135 4.94 22.75 -10.38
CA CYS A 135 4.55 21.67 -9.47
C CYS A 135 5.59 21.46 -8.36
N VAL A 136 6.89 21.50 -8.69
CA VAL A 136 7.98 21.38 -7.70
C VAL A 136 8.01 22.59 -6.76
N ASP A 137 7.79 23.83 -7.26
CA ASP A 137 7.67 25.01 -6.40
C ASP A 137 6.48 24.90 -5.44
N ILE A 138 5.33 24.42 -5.91
CA ILE A 138 4.14 24.21 -5.08
C ILE A 138 4.43 23.14 -3.99
N LEU A 139 4.98 21.97 -4.36
CA LEU A 139 5.32 20.92 -3.43
C LEU A 139 6.31 21.40 -2.37
N SER A 140 7.33 22.14 -2.76
CA SER A 140 8.29 22.71 -1.83
C SER A 140 7.65 23.71 -0.85
N ASP A 141 6.73 24.52 -1.35
CA ASP A 141 6.07 25.54 -0.57
C ASP A 141 5.10 24.95 0.47
N ILE A 142 4.30 23.96 0.08
CA ILE A 142 3.39 23.28 1.03
C ILE A 142 4.13 22.53 2.12
N LEU A 143 5.32 21.98 1.82
CA LEU A 143 6.09 21.18 2.79
C LEU A 143 6.91 22.06 3.74
N GLN A 144 7.40 23.21 3.29
CA GLN A 144 8.31 24.06 4.06
C GLN A 144 7.65 25.30 4.65
N ASN A 145 6.58 25.81 4.04
CA ASN A 145 6.02 27.12 4.35
C ASN A 145 4.52 27.11 4.66
N SER A 146 3.95 25.96 5.03
CA SER A 146 2.55 25.88 5.45
C SER A 146 2.29 26.80 6.63
N LYS A 147 1.25 27.62 6.53
CA LYS A 147 0.91 28.60 7.59
C LYS A 147 0.35 27.95 8.84
N LEU A 148 -0.30 26.80 8.72
CA LEU A 148 -0.99 26.15 9.83
C LEU A 148 -1.87 27.15 10.61
N GLU A 149 -2.70 27.90 9.88
CA GLU A 149 -3.57 28.91 10.50
C GLU A 149 -4.58 28.25 11.44
N GLN A 150 -4.80 28.85 12.62
CA GLN A 150 -5.71 28.29 13.60
C GLN A 150 -7.11 28.06 13.03
N SER A 151 -7.59 29.00 12.22
CA SER A 151 -8.91 28.87 11.57
C SER A 151 -9.00 27.71 10.58
N ALA A 152 -7.88 27.35 9.91
CA ALA A 152 -7.82 26.18 9.06
C ALA A 152 -7.78 24.90 9.88
N ILE A 153 -7.00 24.87 10.97
CA ILE A 153 -6.93 23.74 11.89
C ILE A 153 -8.32 23.41 12.44
N GLU A 154 -9.08 24.41 12.89
CA GLU A 154 -10.43 24.17 13.43
C GLU A 154 -11.41 23.66 12.37
N ARG A 155 -11.36 24.19 11.15
CA ARG A 155 -12.22 23.69 10.05
C ARG A 155 -11.88 22.24 9.68
N GLU A 156 -10.58 21.92 9.57
CA GLU A 156 -10.17 20.58 9.17
C GLU A 156 -10.40 19.55 10.29
N ARG A 157 -10.33 19.96 11.54
CA ARG A 157 -10.73 19.13 12.70
C ARG A 157 -12.12 18.53 12.53
N ASP A 158 -13.11 19.36 12.15
CA ASP A 158 -14.48 18.91 11.92
C ASP A 158 -14.58 17.99 10.69
N VAL A 159 -13.75 18.23 9.66
CA VAL A 159 -13.68 17.37 8.47
C VAL A 159 -13.13 16.00 8.84
N ILE A 160 -12.02 15.94 9.58
CA ILE A 160 -11.36 14.70 9.98
C ILE A 160 -12.24 13.90 10.95
N LEU A 161 -12.97 14.55 11.86
CA LEU A 161 -13.92 13.87 12.75
C LEU A 161 -15.05 13.19 11.95
N ARG A 162 -15.58 13.86 10.92
CA ARG A 162 -16.57 13.26 10.02
C ARG A 162 -15.98 12.11 9.18
N GLU A 163 -14.76 12.27 8.70
CA GLU A 163 -14.05 11.20 8.01
C GLU A 163 -13.86 9.98 8.91
N SER A 164 -13.47 10.18 10.18
CA SER A 164 -13.41 9.10 11.17
C SER A 164 -14.74 8.35 11.31
N GLU A 165 -15.87 9.07 11.29
CA GLU A 165 -17.21 8.46 11.33
C GLU A 165 -17.53 7.65 10.05
N GLU A 166 -17.05 8.10 8.90
CA GLU A 166 -17.24 7.36 7.64
C GLU A 166 -16.31 6.14 7.55
N VAL A 167 -15.07 6.22 8.05
CA VAL A 167 -14.14 5.09 8.12
C VAL A 167 -14.66 4.00 9.05
N GLU A 168 -15.26 4.36 10.19
CA GLU A 168 -15.89 3.39 11.11
C GLU A 168 -17.04 2.57 10.46
N LYS A 169 -17.63 3.06 9.38
CA LYS A 169 -18.63 2.32 8.59
C LYS A 169 -18.01 1.39 7.55
N GLN A 170 -16.72 1.55 7.25
CA GLN A 170 -15.99 0.71 6.32
C GLN A 170 -15.41 -0.48 7.07
N VAL A 171 -16.15 -1.58 7.12
CA VAL A 171 -15.83 -2.74 7.94
C VAL A 171 -14.44 -3.31 7.65
N GLU A 172 -14.01 -3.31 6.40
CA GLU A 172 -12.67 -3.77 6.01
C GLU A 172 -11.58 -2.93 6.69
N GLU A 173 -11.69 -1.59 6.66
CA GLU A 173 -10.72 -0.69 7.30
C GLU A 173 -10.69 -0.90 8.82
N VAL A 174 -11.86 -1.02 9.45
CA VAL A 174 -11.99 -1.28 10.89
C VAL A 174 -11.31 -2.62 11.26
N VAL A 175 -11.55 -3.67 10.48
CA VAL A 175 -10.94 -4.99 10.72
C VAL A 175 -9.42 -4.92 10.59
N PHE A 176 -8.89 -4.21 9.58
CA PHE A 176 -7.44 -4.07 9.43
C PHE A 176 -6.80 -3.19 10.50
N ASP A 177 -7.46 -2.14 10.97
CA ASP A 177 -6.98 -1.32 12.09
C ASP A 177 -6.95 -2.13 13.39
N HIS A 178 -7.99 -2.89 13.68
CA HIS A 178 -8.02 -3.83 14.80
C HIS A 178 -6.93 -4.91 14.68
N LEU A 179 -6.70 -5.42 13.47
CA LEU A 179 -5.64 -6.41 13.23
C LEU A 179 -4.25 -5.84 13.57
N HIS A 180 -3.96 -4.61 13.16
CA HIS A 180 -2.69 -3.95 13.48
C HIS A 180 -2.57 -3.66 14.98
N ALA A 181 -3.62 -3.14 15.59
CA ALA A 181 -3.64 -2.88 17.02
C ALA A 181 -3.43 -4.16 17.86
N THR A 182 -3.96 -5.29 17.39
CA THR A 182 -3.81 -6.61 18.03
C THR A 182 -2.44 -7.23 17.77
N ALA A 183 -1.96 -7.17 16.52
CA ALA A 183 -0.66 -7.73 16.13
C ALA A 183 0.54 -6.98 16.72
N PHE A 184 0.39 -5.67 16.98
CA PHE A 184 1.44 -4.78 17.47
C PHE A 184 0.98 -3.99 18.69
N GLN A 185 0.50 -4.70 19.72
CA GLN A 185 -0.07 -4.10 20.92
C GLN A 185 0.94 -3.17 21.62
N HIS A 186 0.47 -1.96 21.96
CA HIS A 186 1.24 -0.92 22.64
C HIS A 186 2.52 -0.50 21.90
N GLN A 187 2.58 -0.74 20.60
CA GLN A 187 3.71 -0.38 19.76
C GLN A 187 3.29 0.65 18.69
N PRO A 188 4.24 1.48 18.21
CA PRO A 188 3.94 2.51 17.23
C PRO A 188 3.23 2.01 15.96
N LEU A 189 3.57 0.79 15.50
CA LEU A 189 2.98 0.21 14.29
C LEU A 189 1.51 -0.21 14.48
N GLY A 190 1.06 -0.44 15.70
CA GLY A 190 -0.33 -0.76 16.03
C GLY A 190 -1.29 0.45 16.03
N ARG A 191 -0.77 1.68 15.95
CA ARG A 191 -1.59 2.89 15.92
C ARG A 191 -2.34 3.01 14.59
N THR A 192 -3.55 3.61 14.67
CA THR A 192 -4.32 3.96 13.47
C THR A 192 -3.67 5.16 12.77
N ILE A 193 -3.99 5.35 11.49
CA ILE A 193 -3.49 6.49 10.71
C ILE A 193 -4.24 7.77 11.11
N LEU A 194 -5.55 7.69 11.28
CA LEU A 194 -6.38 8.85 11.64
C LEU A 194 -6.17 9.31 13.08
N GLY A 195 -5.72 8.40 13.95
CA GLY A 195 -5.65 8.62 15.37
C GLY A 195 -7.00 8.53 16.09
N PRO A 196 -6.99 8.46 17.43
CA PRO A 196 -8.22 8.44 18.22
C PRO A 196 -8.93 9.79 18.16
N ARG A 197 -10.27 9.79 18.18
CA ARG A 197 -11.10 11.01 18.13
C ARG A 197 -10.71 12.06 19.16
N GLN A 198 -10.25 11.65 20.35
CA GLN A 198 -9.81 12.59 21.38
C GLN A 198 -8.59 13.37 20.91
N ASN A 199 -7.58 12.71 20.34
CA ASN A 199 -6.40 13.40 19.83
C ASN A 199 -6.76 14.36 18.69
N ILE A 200 -7.66 13.95 17.77
CA ILE A 200 -8.13 14.83 16.68
C ILE A 200 -8.73 16.11 17.26
N ARG A 201 -9.46 16.03 18.39
CA ARG A 201 -10.01 17.22 19.08
C ARG A 201 -8.94 18.08 19.73
N ASP A 202 -7.86 17.49 20.22
CA ASP A 202 -6.88 18.15 21.06
C ASP A 202 -5.61 18.59 20.32
N ILE A 203 -5.33 18.05 19.13
CA ILE A 203 -4.15 18.40 18.31
C ILE A 203 -4.05 19.92 18.16
N THR A 204 -2.88 20.44 18.50
CA THR A 204 -2.55 21.86 18.48
C THR A 204 -1.59 22.21 17.35
N ARG A 205 -1.53 23.51 17.01
CA ARG A 205 -0.53 24.02 16.05
C ARG A 205 0.91 23.69 16.47
N THR A 206 1.18 23.63 17.76
CA THR A 206 2.52 23.32 18.31
C THR A 206 2.90 21.88 17.97
N GLU A 207 2.00 20.92 18.13
CA GLU A 207 2.23 19.51 17.79
C GLU A 207 2.47 19.33 16.31
N LEU A 208 1.61 19.93 15.45
CA LEU A 208 1.78 19.94 14.00
C LEU A 208 3.16 20.48 13.59
N THR A 209 3.56 21.62 14.17
CA THR A 209 4.85 22.24 13.90
C THR A 209 6.02 21.35 14.37
N ASN A 210 5.90 20.73 15.53
CA ASN A 210 6.92 19.83 16.07
C ASN A 210 7.06 18.57 15.22
N TYR A 211 5.95 18.02 14.74
CA TYR A 211 6.00 16.87 13.82
C TYR A 211 6.76 17.19 12.53
N ILE A 212 6.46 18.35 11.90
CA ILE A 212 7.18 18.82 10.71
C ILE A 212 8.68 18.97 11.00
N LYS A 213 9.05 19.66 12.07
CA LYS A 213 10.46 19.91 12.43
C LYS A 213 11.25 18.61 12.65
N ASN A 214 10.62 17.57 13.16
CA ASN A 214 11.28 16.31 13.48
C ASN A 214 11.30 15.33 12.33
N ASN A 215 10.33 15.41 11.42
CA ASN A 215 10.09 14.37 10.42
C ASN A 215 10.23 14.85 8.96
N TYR A 216 10.01 16.15 8.68
CA TYR A 216 10.10 16.68 7.32
C TYR A 216 11.52 17.23 7.09
N THR A 217 12.49 16.33 6.96
CA THR A 217 13.92 16.64 6.83
C THR A 217 14.51 15.96 5.60
N ALA A 218 15.58 16.52 5.07
CA ALA A 218 16.16 16.10 3.80
C ALA A 218 16.60 14.62 3.80
N ASP A 219 17.13 14.13 4.93
CA ASP A 219 17.55 12.73 5.11
C ASP A 219 16.39 11.72 5.13
N ARG A 220 15.14 12.19 5.25
CA ARG A 220 13.92 11.38 5.27
C ARG A 220 13.07 11.54 4.01
N MET A 221 13.51 12.34 3.06
CA MET A 221 12.73 12.69 1.88
C MET A 221 13.40 12.22 0.60
N VAL A 222 12.56 11.79 -0.34
CA VAL A 222 12.96 11.50 -1.71
C VAL A 222 12.08 12.32 -2.64
N LEU A 223 12.70 13.21 -3.44
CA LEU A 223 12.04 13.90 -4.53
C LEU A 223 12.08 13.02 -5.78
N VAL A 224 10.93 12.61 -6.26
CA VAL A 224 10.80 11.69 -7.39
C VAL A 224 10.18 12.40 -8.58
N GLY A 225 10.68 12.08 -9.77
CA GLY A 225 10.07 12.45 -11.05
C GLY A 225 9.99 11.26 -12.00
N ALA A 226 8.81 11.00 -12.53
CA ALA A 226 8.60 9.98 -13.54
C ALA A 226 7.83 10.55 -14.74
N GLY A 227 8.27 10.23 -15.95
CA GLY A 227 7.68 10.74 -17.18
C GLY A 227 8.65 11.55 -18.04
N GLY A 228 8.21 12.64 -18.63
CA GLY A 228 9.03 13.42 -19.56
C GLY A 228 10.06 14.35 -18.92
N ILE A 229 10.17 14.40 -17.57
CA ILE A 229 11.16 15.24 -16.87
C ILE A 229 12.58 14.63 -16.92
N PRO A 230 13.59 15.35 -17.46
CA PRO A 230 14.98 14.93 -17.39
C PRO A 230 15.53 14.97 -15.96
N HIS A 231 16.51 14.09 -15.66
CA HIS A 231 17.08 13.98 -14.31
C HIS A 231 17.74 15.29 -13.86
N GLU A 232 18.57 15.86 -14.70
CA GLU A 232 19.33 17.10 -14.43
C GLU A 232 18.39 18.25 -14.09
N GLN A 233 17.27 18.37 -14.82
CA GLN A 233 16.26 19.40 -14.56
C GLN A 233 15.60 19.22 -13.19
N LEU A 234 15.27 17.98 -12.78
CA LEU A 234 14.69 17.74 -11.46
C LEU A 234 15.71 17.99 -10.35
N VAL A 235 16.98 17.66 -10.57
CA VAL A 235 18.09 17.98 -9.64
C VAL A 235 18.22 19.49 -9.44
N GLU A 236 18.23 20.29 -10.52
CA GLU A 236 18.27 21.76 -10.44
C GLU A 236 17.05 22.34 -9.69
N LEU A 237 15.88 21.81 -9.96
CA LEU A 237 14.65 22.21 -9.23
C LEU A 237 14.73 21.81 -7.75
N GLY A 238 15.26 20.64 -7.46
CA GLY A 238 15.50 20.17 -6.08
C GLY A 238 16.48 21.09 -5.34
N GLU A 239 17.61 21.44 -5.95
CA GLU A 239 18.57 22.38 -5.37
C GLU A 239 17.96 23.76 -5.15
N LYS A 240 17.18 24.25 -6.12
CA LYS A 240 16.56 25.57 -6.05
C LYS A 240 15.51 25.68 -4.95
N HIS A 241 14.66 24.65 -4.79
CA HIS A 241 13.46 24.76 -3.98
C HIS A 241 13.56 24.04 -2.62
N PHE A 242 14.45 23.06 -2.47
CA PHE A 242 14.58 22.23 -1.27
C PHE A 242 15.92 22.41 -0.53
N SER A 243 16.83 23.27 -1.01
CA SER A 243 18.12 23.50 -0.34
C SER A 243 17.98 24.04 1.08
N GLY A 244 16.89 24.68 1.40
CA GLY A 244 16.58 25.20 2.74
C GLY A 244 16.06 24.17 3.75
N LEU A 245 15.78 22.93 3.31
CA LEU A 245 15.36 21.88 4.23
C LEU A 245 16.48 21.52 5.21
N PRO A 246 16.16 21.35 6.52
CA PRO A 246 17.11 20.82 7.48
C PRO A 246 17.62 19.45 7.05
N SER A 247 18.92 19.18 7.23
CA SER A 247 19.52 17.89 6.86
C SER A 247 19.00 16.74 7.71
N SER A 248 18.65 16.99 8.97
CA SER A 248 18.10 15.98 9.90
C SER A 248 17.19 16.64 10.95
N GLY A 249 16.32 15.84 11.54
CA GLY A 249 15.45 16.29 12.63
C GLY A 249 16.20 16.55 13.94
N ALA A 250 15.55 17.33 14.83
CA ALA A 250 16.09 17.62 16.16
C ALA A 250 16.14 16.38 17.07
N ILE A 251 15.26 15.41 16.84
CA ILE A 251 15.20 14.16 17.60
C ILE A 251 15.74 13.03 16.72
N PRO A 252 16.75 12.27 17.17
CA PRO A 252 17.24 11.10 16.45
C PRO A 252 16.08 10.12 16.20
N ARG A 253 16.06 9.52 15.01
CA ARG A 253 15.09 8.50 14.69
C ARG A 253 15.30 7.25 15.55
N ILE A 254 14.37 6.97 16.45
CA ILE A 254 14.35 5.74 17.20
C ILE A 254 13.65 4.68 16.34
N LYS A 255 14.45 3.76 15.78
CA LYS A 255 13.92 2.57 15.09
C LYS A 255 13.65 1.49 16.13
N GLN A 256 12.53 1.60 16.84
CA GLN A 256 12.08 0.49 17.67
C GLN A 256 11.57 -0.61 16.73
N LYS A 257 12.21 -1.80 16.80
CA LYS A 257 11.73 -2.96 16.06
C LYS A 257 10.33 -3.32 16.56
N ALA A 258 9.43 -3.58 15.63
CA ALA A 258 8.10 -4.05 15.98
C ALA A 258 8.14 -5.54 16.28
N ASP A 259 7.56 -5.94 17.42
CA ASP A 259 7.40 -7.32 17.83
C ASP A 259 5.97 -7.78 17.60
N PHE A 260 5.80 -8.81 16.80
CA PHE A 260 4.49 -9.40 16.52
C PHE A 260 3.96 -10.14 17.73
N MET A 261 2.71 -9.89 18.07
CA MET A 261 1.99 -10.53 19.17
C MET A 261 0.80 -11.32 18.63
N GLY A 262 0.71 -12.59 19.02
CA GLY A 262 -0.47 -13.42 18.78
C GLY A 262 -1.58 -13.10 19.77
N SER A 263 -2.69 -12.58 19.25
CA SER A 263 -3.84 -12.17 20.07
C SER A 263 -5.09 -12.06 19.20
N ASP A 264 -6.26 -11.81 19.80
CA ASP A 264 -7.49 -11.58 19.06
C ASP A 264 -8.32 -10.41 19.57
N VAL A 265 -8.99 -9.75 18.63
CA VAL A 265 -10.04 -8.76 18.85
C VAL A 265 -11.31 -9.23 18.17
N ARG A 266 -12.41 -9.27 18.91
CA ARG A 266 -13.72 -9.71 18.42
C ARG A 266 -14.78 -8.67 18.75
N VAL A 267 -15.44 -8.16 17.74
CA VAL A 267 -16.58 -7.25 17.85
C VAL A 267 -17.79 -7.94 17.25
N ARG A 268 -18.58 -8.58 18.13
CA ARG A 268 -19.82 -9.25 17.70
C ARG A 268 -20.92 -8.22 17.50
N ASP A 269 -21.52 -8.24 16.34
CA ASP A 269 -22.71 -7.48 15.99
C ASP A 269 -23.61 -8.35 15.10
N ASP A 270 -24.64 -8.94 15.71
CA ASP A 270 -25.56 -9.84 15.02
C ASP A 270 -26.55 -9.09 14.10
N ALA A 271 -26.56 -7.75 14.13
CA ALA A 271 -27.33 -6.94 13.18
C ALA A 271 -26.59 -6.74 11.84
N MET A 272 -25.29 -7.03 11.78
CA MET A 272 -24.53 -6.96 10.54
C MET A 272 -24.86 -8.12 9.60
N PRO A 273 -24.89 -7.90 8.28
CA PRO A 273 -25.22 -8.93 7.30
C PRO A 273 -24.12 -9.97 7.10
N THR A 274 -22.90 -9.68 7.55
CA THR A 274 -21.71 -10.53 7.29
C THR A 274 -20.79 -10.62 8.48
N ALA A 275 -20.08 -11.74 8.57
CA ALA A 275 -18.86 -11.88 9.36
C ALA A 275 -17.66 -11.40 8.52
N ASN A 276 -16.78 -10.59 9.12
CA ASN A 276 -15.61 -10.03 8.51
C ASN A 276 -14.41 -10.39 9.39
N ILE A 277 -13.48 -11.19 8.88
CA ILE A 277 -12.45 -11.81 9.69
C ILE A 277 -11.10 -11.66 8.99
N ALA A 278 -10.13 -11.06 9.65
CA ALA A 278 -8.74 -11.05 9.23
C ALA A 278 -7.91 -11.95 10.15
N LEU A 279 -7.13 -12.81 9.54
CA LEU A 279 -6.15 -13.67 10.18
C LEU A 279 -4.77 -13.32 9.65
N ALA A 280 -3.78 -13.15 10.51
CA ALA A 280 -2.42 -12.89 10.09
C ALA A 280 -1.39 -13.58 10.99
N VAL A 281 -0.24 -13.88 10.40
CA VAL A 281 1.01 -14.18 11.09
C VAL A 281 1.98 -13.04 10.89
N GLU A 282 3.11 -13.05 11.60
CA GLU A 282 4.21 -12.14 11.29
C GLU A 282 4.70 -12.36 9.86
N GLY A 283 4.59 -11.34 9.03
CA GLY A 283 5.06 -11.33 7.65
C GLY A 283 6.56 -11.07 7.52
N VAL A 284 6.93 -10.31 6.49
CA VAL A 284 8.32 -9.99 6.16
C VAL A 284 8.48 -8.48 5.93
N SER A 285 9.68 -7.96 6.19
CA SER A 285 10.04 -6.58 5.87
C SER A 285 10.28 -6.37 4.36
N TRP A 286 10.33 -5.12 3.93
CA TRP A 286 10.58 -4.75 2.53
C TRP A 286 11.94 -5.25 2.00
N ASP A 287 12.96 -5.30 2.86
CA ASP A 287 14.34 -5.73 2.54
C ASP A 287 14.59 -7.22 2.80
N SER A 288 13.57 -7.95 3.27
CA SER A 288 13.70 -9.37 3.54
C SER A 288 14.06 -10.19 2.29
N PRO A 289 14.99 -11.14 2.41
CA PRO A 289 15.25 -12.10 1.31
C PRO A 289 14.02 -12.93 0.94
N ASP A 290 13.09 -13.12 1.86
CA ASP A 290 11.84 -13.86 1.66
C ASP A 290 10.71 -13.01 1.06
N TYR A 291 10.93 -11.71 0.76
CA TYR A 291 9.88 -10.79 0.31
C TYR A 291 9.09 -11.33 -0.89
N PHE A 292 9.79 -11.73 -1.95
CA PHE A 292 9.11 -12.28 -3.15
C PHE A 292 8.54 -13.67 -2.92
N THR A 293 9.15 -14.48 -2.06
CA THR A 293 8.61 -15.79 -1.66
C THR A 293 7.29 -15.64 -0.92
N ALA A 294 7.16 -14.66 -0.03
CA ALA A 294 5.91 -14.33 0.65
C ALA A 294 4.81 -13.90 -0.32
N LEU A 295 5.15 -13.10 -1.35
CA LEU A 295 4.21 -12.69 -2.39
C LEU A 295 3.78 -13.86 -3.30
N VAL A 296 4.69 -14.78 -3.64
CA VAL A 296 4.34 -15.99 -4.40
C VAL A 296 3.45 -16.91 -3.56
N ALA A 297 3.77 -17.10 -2.26
CA ALA A 297 2.91 -17.86 -1.34
C ALA A 297 1.51 -17.23 -1.22
N GLN A 298 1.40 -15.91 -1.14
CA GLN A 298 0.14 -15.17 -1.18
C GLN A 298 -0.63 -15.46 -2.48
N ALA A 299 0.03 -15.42 -3.64
CA ALA A 299 -0.59 -15.68 -4.94
C ALA A 299 -1.06 -17.15 -5.10
N ILE A 300 -0.42 -18.10 -4.40
CA ILE A 300 -0.87 -19.50 -4.34
C ILE A 300 -2.18 -19.61 -3.55
N VAL A 301 -2.28 -18.97 -2.39
CA VAL A 301 -3.54 -18.91 -1.60
C VAL A 301 -4.60 -18.18 -2.39
N GLY A 302 -4.25 -17.08 -3.04
CA GLY A 302 -5.07 -16.34 -3.98
C GLY A 302 -6.22 -15.55 -3.35
N ASN A 303 -7.18 -15.21 -4.18
CA ASN A 303 -8.37 -14.44 -3.82
C ASN A 303 -9.63 -15.11 -4.38
N TYR A 304 -10.78 -14.78 -3.84
CA TYR A 304 -12.08 -15.25 -4.30
C TYR A 304 -13.12 -14.14 -4.15
N ASP A 305 -13.97 -14.00 -5.13
CA ASP A 305 -15.16 -13.14 -5.06
C ASP A 305 -16.31 -13.86 -5.76
N LYS A 306 -17.37 -14.15 -4.98
CA LYS A 306 -18.57 -14.84 -5.46
C LYS A 306 -19.28 -14.06 -6.58
N ALA A 307 -19.23 -12.72 -6.53
CA ALA A 307 -19.88 -11.85 -7.50
C ALA A 307 -19.26 -11.91 -8.90
N ILE A 308 -17.97 -12.21 -8.99
CA ILE A 308 -17.25 -12.34 -10.28
C ILE A 308 -17.58 -13.68 -10.96
N GLY A 309 -18.11 -14.64 -10.20
CA GLY A 309 -18.33 -16.00 -10.65
C GLY A 309 -17.05 -16.82 -10.74
N GLN A 310 -17.17 -18.12 -10.82
CA GLN A 310 -16.01 -18.99 -11.04
C GLN A 310 -16.12 -19.78 -12.33
N ALA A 311 -15.05 -19.72 -13.12
CA ALA A 311 -14.79 -20.75 -14.09
C ALA A 311 -14.27 -22.02 -13.38
N PRO A 312 -14.63 -23.23 -13.81
CA PRO A 312 -14.28 -24.50 -13.16
C PRO A 312 -12.78 -24.76 -12.98
N HIS A 313 -11.93 -23.95 -13.62
CA HIS A 313 -10.47 -24.07 -13.62
C HIS A 313 -9.78 -22.88 -13.00
N GLN A 314 -10.50 -22.06 -12.22
CA GLN A 314 -9.96 -20.85 -11.63
C GLN A 314 -9.17 -21.11 -10.35
N GLY A 315 -8.00 -20.52 -10.31
CA GLY A 315 -7.41 -20.02 -9.13
C GLY A 315 -6.78 -21.03 -8.21
N SER A 316 -6.97 -20.77 -6.94
CA SER A 316 -6.36 -21.50 -5.85
C SER A 316 -7.20 -22.70 -5.40
N LYS A 317 -6.56 -23.63 -4.69
CA LYS A 317 -7.29 -24.74 -4.06
C LYS A 317 -8.32 -24.24 -3.05
N LEU A 318 -7.97 -23.20 -2.30
CA LEU A 318 -8.89 -22.60 -1.33
C LEU A 318 -10.13 -22.03 -2.03
N SER A 319 -9.98 -21.32 -3.15
CA SER A 319 -11.13 -20.79 -3.89
C SER A 319 -12.06 -21.90 -4.38
N GLY A 320 -11.48 -23.03 -4.82
CA GLY A 320 -12.26 -24.21 -5.19
C GLY A 320 -13.07 -24.80 -4.04
N TRP A 321 -12.49 -24.90 -2.85
CA TRP A 321 -13.21 -25.37 -1.66
C TRP A 321 -14.29 -24.40 -1.20
N VAL A 322 -13.97 -23.11 -1.13
CA VAL A 322 -14.92 -22.06 -0.73
C VAL A 322 -16.13 -22.03 -1.67
N HIS A 323 -15.88 -22.10 -2.98
CA HIS A 323 -16.95 -22.13 -3.98
C HIS A 323 -17.82 -23.39 -3.86
N LYS A 324 -17.17 -24.57 -3.81
CA LYS A 324 -17.88 -25.86 -3.74
C LYS A 324 -18.82 -25.97 -2.53
N HIS A 325 -18.42 -25.38 -1.41
CA HIS A 325 -19.15 -25.46 -0.15
C HIS A 325 -19.95 -24.19 0.19
N ASP A 326 -19.94 -23.19 -0.68
CA ASP A 326 -20.60 -21.87 -0.48
C ASP A 326 -20.29 -21.25 0.89
N LEU A 327 -18.98 -21.12 1.21
CA LEU A 327 -18.53 -20.73 2.54
C LEU A 327 -18.36 -19.23 2.71
N ALA A 328 -18.04 -18.50 1.65
CA ALA A 328 -17.73 -17.07 1.71
C ALA A 328 -18.32 -16.29 0.54
N ASN A 329 -18.57 -15.02 0.77
CA ASN A 329 -18.86 -14.04 -0.27
C ASN A 329 -17.55 -13.67 -1.00
N SER A 330 -16.47 -13.46 -0.22
CA SER A 330 -15.15 -13.18 -0.75
C SER A 330 -14.05 -13.55 0.24
N PHE A 331 -12.85 -13.76 -0.26
CA PHE A 331 -11.64 -13.68 0.54
C PHE A 331 -10.50 -13.05 -0.26
N MET A 332 -9.58 -12.43 0.46
CA MET A 332 -8.38 -11.82 -0.08
C MET A 332 -7.17 -12.21 0.77
N SER A 333 -6.20 -12.90 0.17
CA SER A 333 -4.90 -13.07 0.81
C SER A 333 -4.07 -11.80 0.69
N PHE A 334 -3.33 -11.46 1.72
CA PHE A 334 -2.52 -10.23 1.75
C PHE A 334 -1.11 -10.47 2.31
N SER A 335 -0.19 -9.62 1.89
CA SER A 335 1.17 -9.52 2.43
C SER A 335 1.51 -8.03 2.52
N THR A 336 1.45 -7.50 3.73
CA THR A 336 1.79 -6.10 4.01
C THR A 336 3.16 -6.06 4.66
N SER A 337 4.11 -5.36 4.04
CA SER A 337 5.47 -5.23 4.55
C SER A 337 5.71 -3.86 5.13
N TYR A 338 6.54 -3.82 6.18
CA TYR A 338 7.03 -2.63 6.86
C TYR A 338 8.56 -2.62 6.85
N ASN A 339 9.17 -1.59 7.40
CA ASN A 339 10.62 -1.45 7.40
C ASN A 339 11.36 -2.59 8.12
N ASP A 340 10.73 -3.24 9.11
CA ASP A 340 11.37 -4.23 10.00
C ASP A 340 10.53 -5.49 10.24
N THR A 341 9.28 -5.52 9.79
CA THR A 341 8.32 -6.63 9.96
C THR A 341 7.27 -6.61 8.86
N GLY A 342 6.19 -7.34 9.02
CA GLY A 342 5.03 -7.35 8.14
C GLY A 342 3.88 -8.14 8.73
N LEU A 343 2.77 -8.16 8.00
CA LEU A 343 1.63 -9.04 8.23
C LEU A 343 1.39 -9.86 6.96
N TRP A 344 1.36 -11.17 7.09
CA TRP A 344 0.98 -12.08 6.03
C TRP A 344 -0.27 -12.83 6.43
N GLY A 345 -1.34 -12.75 5.62
CA GLY A 345 -2.60 -13.24 6.09
C GLY A 345 -3.70 -13.37 5.05
N ILE A 346 -4.92 -13.48 5.55
CA ILE A 346 -6.14 -13.59 4.75
C ILE A 346 -7.28 -12.80 5.40
N TYR A 347 -8.04 -12.08 4.59
CA TYR A 347 -9.27 -11.43 4.96
C TYR A 347 -10.45 -12.18 4.36
N LEU A 348 -11.44 -12.52 5.18
CA LEU A 348 -12.57 -13.39 4.86
C LEU A 348 -13.88 -12.64 5.10
N VAL A 349 -14.82 -12.73 4.16
CA VAL A 349 -16.17 -12.18 4.29
C VAL A 349 -17.20 -13.26 4.03
N SER A 350 -18.10 -13.52 4.98
CA SER A 350 -19.14 -14.54 4.86
C SER A 350 -20.50 -14.05 5.35
N ASP A 351 -21.54 -14.37 4.59
CA ASP A 351 -22.95 -14.21 4.97
C ASP A 351 -23.55 -15.48 5.62
N LYS A 352 -22.69 -16.46 5.99
CA LYS A 352 -23.08 -17.74 6.59
C LYS A 352 -22.59 -17.80 8.04
N PRO A 353 -23.30 -17.20 9.01
CA PRO A 353 -22.84 -17.10 10.39
C PRO A 353 -22.60 -18.45 11.07
N ASP A 354 -23.35 -19.49 10.68
CA ASP A 354 -23.23 -20.85 11.16
C ASP A 354 -22.04 -21.63 10.57
N ARG A 355 -21.35 -21.09 9.54
CA ARG A 355 -20.26 -21.74 8.82
C ARG A 355 -18.95 -20.96 8.86
N VAL A 356 -18.87 -19.96 9.69
CA VAL A 356 -17.67 -19.12 9.83
C VAL A 356 -16.46 -19.92 10.27
N ASP A 357 -16.65 -20.89 11.17
CA ASP A 357 -15.58 -21.78 11.65
C ASP A 357 -15.08 -22.72 10.54
N ASP A 358 -15.97 -23.25 9.70
CA ASP A 358 -15.58 -24.04 8.52
C ASP A 358 -14.70 -23.24 7.58
N LEU A 359 -15.10 -21.98 7.27
CA LEU A 359 -14.34 -21.08 6.40
C LEU A 359 -12.94 -20.82 6.93
N VAL A 360 -12.83 -20.46 8.21
CA VAL A 360 -11.54 -20.25 8.87
C VAL A 360 -10.71 -21.53 8.92
N HIS A 361 -11.34 -22.67 9.19
CA HIS A 361 -10.66 -23.97 9.17
C HIS A 361 -10.05 -24.27 7.80
N PHE A 362 -10.78 -24.06 6.70
CA PHE A 362 -10.24 -24.27 5.35
C PHE A 362 -9.13 -23.30 5.00
N ALA A 363 -9.21 -22.04 5.44
CA ALA A 363 -8.15 -21.07 5.25
C ALA A 363 -6.84 -21.50 5.97
N ILE A 364 -6.92 -21.86 7.25
CA ILE A 364 -5.76 -22.33 8.01
C ILE A 364 -5.24 -23.66 7.43
N ARG A 365 -6.11 -24.57 7.03
CA ARG A 365 -5.73 -25.81 6.37
C ARG A 365 -4.93 -25.56 5.09
N GLU A 366 -5.30 -24.56 4.31
CA GLU A 366 -4.54 -24.18 3.12
C GLU A 366 -3.15 -23.64 3.49
N TRP A 367 -3.04 -22.82 4.56
CA TRP A 367 -1.75 -22.39 5.07
C TRP A 367 -0.86 -23.57 5.52
N MET A 368 -1.44 -24.52 6.24
CA MET A 368 -0.71 -25.72 6.67
C MET A 368 -0.30 -26.63 5.49
N ARG A 369 -1.10 -26.64 4.43
CA ARG A 369 -0.73 -27.33 3.20
C ARG A 369 0.53 -26.75 2.56
N LEU A 370 0.69 -25.41 2.57
CA LEU A 370 1.91 -24.76 2.07
C LEU A 370 3.18 -25.25 2.78
N CYS A 371 3.08 -25.69 4.04
CA CYS A 371 4.21 -26.21 4.78
C CYS A 371 4.67 -27.59 4.28
N THR A 372 3.79 -28.35 3.60
CA THR A 372 4.03 -29.77 3.32
C THR A 372 3.95 -30.14 1.84
N ASN A 373 3.12 -29.44 1.08
CA ASN A 373 2.84 -29.85 -0.30
C ASN A 373 2.46 -28.65 -1.18
N VAL A 374 3.39 -28.21 -2.00
CA VAL A 374 3.19 -27.20 -3.04
C VAL A 374 3.58 -27.83 -4.37
N SER A 375 2.73 -27.73 -5.39
CA SER A 375 3.03 -28.32 -6.71
C SER A 375 3.75 -27.31 -7.62
N ALA A 376 4.55 -27.82 -8.55
CA ALA A 376 5.22 -27.02 -9.56
C ALA A 376 4.23 -26.17 -10.37
N SER A 377 3.07 -26.74 -10.72
CA SER A 377 2.06 -26.02 -11.51
C SER A 377 1.44 -24.83 -10.74
N GLU A 378 1.23 -24.94 -9.43
CA GLU A 378 0.76 -23.83 -8.59
C GLU A 378 1.83 -22.75 -8.48
N THR A 379 3.09 -23.15 -8.29
CA THR A 379 4.23 -22.25 -8.20
C THR A 379 4.41 -21.45 -9.48
N GLU A 380 4.45 -22.09 -10.64
CA GLU A 380 4.62 -21.41 -11.91
C GLU A 380 3.45 -20.49 -12.25
N ARG A 381 2.21 -20.91 -11.95
CA ARG A 381 1.05 -20.04 -12.12
C ARG A 381 1.15 -18.79 -11.21
N ALA A 382 1.50 -18.96 -9.93
CA ALA A 382 1.61 -17.86 -8.99
C ALA A 382 2.73 -16.89 -9.38
N LYS A 383 3.89 -17.41 -9.83
CA LYS A 383 5.00 -16.60 -10.37
C LYS A 383 4.56 -15.78 -11.58
N ALA A 384 3.89 -16.43 -12.55
CA ALA A 384 3.40 -15.73 -13.74
C ALA A 384 2.37 -14.64 -13.39
N GLN A 385 1.44 -14.94 -12.47
CA GLN A 385 0.45 -13.98 -11.99
C GLN A 385 1.10 -12.80 -11.27
N LEU A 386 2.06 -13.05 -10.39
CA LEU A 386 2.77 -12.00 -9.65
C LEU A 386 3.57 -11.10 -10.59
N LYS A 387 4.33 -11.68 -11.52
CA LYS A 387 5.07 -10.90 -12.54
C LYS A 387 4.14 -10.02 -13.37
N ALA A 388 3.04 -10.59 -13.86
CA ALA A 388 2.05 -9.84 -14.63
C ALA A 388 1.44 -8.70 -13.79
N SER A 389 1.08 -8.96 -12.54
CA SER A 389 0.52 -7.95 -11.63
C SER A 389 1.49 -6.79 -11.39
N ILE A 390 2.77 -7.08 -11.12
CA ILE A 390 3.80 -6.05 -10.89
C ILE A 390 4.01 -5.22 -12.17
N LEU A 391 4.15 -5.85 -13.33
CA LEU A 391 4.38 -5.13 -14.59
C LEU A 391 3.18 -4.28 -14.98
N LEU A 392 1.96 -4.80 -14.83
CA LEU A 392 0.73 -4.06 -15.12
C LEU A 392 0.50 -2.91 -14.13
N SER A 393 0.96 -3.06 -12.87
CA SER A 393 0.86 -1.96 -11.89
C SER A 393 1.76 -0.77 -12.20
N LEU A 394 2.79 -0.94 -13.03
CA LEU A 394 3.70 0.13 -13.44
C LEU A 394 3.22 0.88 -14.71
N ASP A 395 1.96 0.76 -15.08
CA ASP A 395 1.38 1.52 -16.18
C ASP A 395 1.08 2.97 -15.77
N GLY A 396 1.78 3.91 -16.38
CA GLY A 396 1.63 5.34 -16.12
C GLY A 396 2.62 5.95 -15.14
N THR A 397 2.82 7.27 -15.29
CA THR A 397 3.86 8.01 -14.58
C THR A 397 3.67 8.04 -13.07
N THR A 398 2.42 8.07 -12.59
CA THR A 398 2.13 8.07 -11.15
C THR A 398 2.52 6.76 -10.49
N ALA A 399 2.21 5.63 -11.12
CA ALA A 399 2.56 4.31 -10.60
C ALA A 399 4.08 4.08 -10.59
N VAL A 400 4.78 4.57 -11.61
CA VAL A 400 6.25 4.51 -11.66
C VAL A 400 6.86 5.39 -10.57
N ALA A 401 6.36 6.62 -10.37
CA ALA A 401 6.83 7.51 -9.32
C ALA A 401 6.61 6.90 -7.93
N GLU A 402 5.43 6.30 -7.71
CA GLU A 402 5.10 5.59 -6.46
C GLU A 402 6.08 4.45 -6.19
N ASP A 403 6.35 3.62 -7.20
CA ASP A 403 7.26 2.49 -7.06
C ASP A 403 8.72 2.94 -6.76
N ILE A 404 9.18 4.02 -7.42
CA ILE A 404 10.49 4.62 -7.14
C ILE A 404 10.56 5.15 -5.72
N GLY A 405 9.60 6.01 -5.34
CA GLY A 405 9.58 6.68 -4.05
C GLY A 405 9.50 5.70 -2.90
N ARG A 406 8.57 4.76 -2.98
CA ARG A 406 8.39 3.71 -1.98
C ARG A 406 9.68 2.88 -1.80
N GLN A 407 10.28 2.36 -2.88
CA GLN A 407 11.47 1.54 -2.77
C GLN A 407 12.67 2.32 -2.22
N LEU A 408 12.86 3.58 -2.63
CA LEU A 408 13.97 4.39 -2.14
C LEU A 408 13.82 4.73 -0.66
N VAL A 409 12.62 5.07 -0.22
CA VAL A 409 12.36 5.38 1.19
C VAL A 409 12.49 4.15 2.08
N THR A 410 12.08 2.96 1.60
CA THR A 410 12.07 1.74 2.41
C THR A 410 13.38 0.95 2.34
N THR A 411 13.97 0.81 1.14
CA THR A 411 15.14 -0.06 0.90
C THR A 411 16.40 0.68 0.45
N GLY A 412 16.30 1.99 0.22
CA GLY A 412 17.42 2.83 -0.24
C GLY A 412 17.81 2.64 -1.72
N ARG A 413 17.18 1.71 -2.43
CA ARG A 413 17.42 1.49 -3.87
C ARG A 413 16.17 1.01 -4.57
N ARG A 414 16.04 1.30 -5.86
CA ARG A 414 15.00 0.71 -6.69
C ARG A 414 15.52 -0.54 -7.41
N MET A 415 14.78 -1.63 -7.32
CA MET A 415 15.00 -2.82 -8.15
C MET A 415 14.39 -2.59 -9.52
N THR A 416 15.11 -2.96 -10.56
CA THR A 416 14.57 -2.93 -11.92
C THR A 416 13.53 -4.04 -12.13
N PRO A 417 12.55 -3.88 -13.03
CA PRO A 417 11.61 -4.94 -13.37
C PRO A 417 12.29 -6.27 -13.72
N LEU A 418 13.43 -6.22 -14.41
CA LEU A 418 14.20 -7.43 -14.76
C LEU A 418 14.82 -8.10 -13.52
N GLU A 419 15.29 -7.32 -12.54
CA GLU A 419 15.78 -7.88 -11.26
C GLU A 419 14.64 -8.55 -10.49
N ILE A 420 13.47 -7.91 -10.45
CA ILE A 420 12.27 -8.46 -9.81
C ILE A 420 11.87 -9.77 -10.48
N GLU A 421 11.80 -9.79 -11.81
CA GLU A 421 11.47 -10.99 -12.58
C GLU A 421 12.44 -12.14 -12.28
N ARG A 422 13.76 -11.89 -12.30
CA ARG A 422 14.78 -12.91 -11.98
C ARG A 422 14.64 -13.43 -10.56
N LYS A 423 14.33 -12.57 -9.58
CA LYS A 423 14.10 -13.00 -8.20
C LYS A 423 12.87 -13.88 -8.07
N ILE A 424 11.78 -13.54 -8.75
CA ILE A 424 10.55 -14.35 -8.76
C ILE A 424 10.80 -15.68 -9.49
N ASP A 425 11.47 -15.68 -10.63
CA ASP A 425 11.76 -16.90 -11.40
C ASP A 425 12.65 -17.89 -10.66
N ALA A 426 13.54 -17.40 -9.79
CA ALA A 426 14.41 -18.23 -8.97
C ALA A 426 13.69 -18.99 -7.83
N ILE A 427 12.45 -18.60 -7.48
CA ILE A 427 11.70 -19.21 -6.38
C ILE A 427 11.25 -20.62 -6.77
N THR A 428 11.55 -21.59 -5.90
CA THR A 428 11.15 -23.00 -6.04
C THR A 428 10.03 -23.37 -5.07
N GLU A 429 9.41 -24.53 -5.28
CA GLU A 429 8.43 -25.10 -4.36
C GLU A 429 9.01 -25.30 -2.95
N LYS A 430 10.30 -25.66 -2.92
CA LYS A 430 11.02 -25.82 -1.65
C LYS A 430 11.14 -24.51 -0.90
N ASP A 431 11.46 -23.40 -1.57
CA ASP A 431 11.57 -22.11 -0.93
C ASP A 431 10.23 -21.66 -0.32
N ILE A 432 9.12 -21.96 -0.99
CA ILE A 432 7.77 -21.68 -0.50
C ILE A 432 7.46 -22.54 0.73
N MET A 433 7.74 -23.84 0.69
CA MET A 433 7.54 -24.73 1.84
C MET A 433 8.44 -24.33 3.03
N ASP A 434 9.69 -23.98 2.78
CA ASP A 434 10.62 -23.51 3.80
C ASP A 434 10.16 -22.19 4.44
N PHE A 435 9.68 -21.25 3.64
CA PHE A 435 9.03 -20.02 4.11
C PHE A 435 7.81 -20.33 4.98
N ALA A 436 6.90 -21.16 4.49
CA ALA A 436 5.70 -21.54 5.21
C ALA A 436 6.01 -22.23 6.55
N ASN A 437 7.01 -23.11 6.57
CA ASN A 437 7.47 -23.76 7.81
C ASN A 437 8.05 -22.76 8.82
N ARG A 438 8.74 -21.72 8.36
CA ARG A 438 9.27 -20.68 9.26
C ARG A 438 8.20 -19.73 9.77
N LYS A 439 7.21 -19.36 8.93
CA LYS A 439 6.26 -18.28 9.19
C LYS A 439 4.86 -18.73 9.56
N LEU A 440 4.45 -19.95 9.23
CA LEU A 440 3.10 -20.46 9.49
C LEU A 440 3.09 -21.60 10.51
N TRP A 441 4.00 -22.59 10.36
CA TRP A 441 4.01 -23.77 11.21
C TRP A 441 4.22 -23.43 12.67
N ASP A 442 3.22 -23.78 13.51
CA ASP A 442 3.22 -23.57 14.96
C ASP A 442 3.52 -22.12 15.38
N ARG A 443 3.09 -21.15 14.56
CA ARG A 443 3.25 -19.74 14.86
C ARG A 443 1.98 -19.16 15.47
N ASP A 444 2.18 -18.11 16.26
CA ASP A 444 1.08 -17.33 16.80
C ASP A 444 0.39 -16.56 15.67
N ILE A 445 -0.90 -16.35 15.82
CA ILE A 445 -1.74 -15.64 14.88
C ILE A 445 -2.34 -14.39 15.53
N ALA A 446 -2.50 -13.33 14.75
CA ALA A 446 -3.35 -12.21 15.11
C ALA A 446 -4.70 -12.39 14.42
N VAL A 447 -5.78 -12.17 15.15
CA VAL A 447 -7.14 -12.33 14.67
C VAL A 447 -7.92 -11.05 14.91
N SER A 448 -8.54 -10.52 13.89
CA SER A 448 -9.54 -9.45 14.00
C SER A 448 -10.84 -9.91 13.38
N ALA A 449 -11.93 -9.87 14.13
CA ALA A 449 -13.23 -10.36 13.67
C ALA A 449 -14.35 -9.40 14.07
N VAL A 450 -15.17 -9.01 13.09
CA VAL A 450 -16.29 -8.06 13.26
C VAL A 450 -17.53 -8.58 12.57
N GLY A 451 -18.68 -8.47 13.23
CA GLY A 451 -20.00 -8.84 12.70
C GLY A 451 -20.57 -10.12 13.30
N THR A 452 -21.24 -10.93 12.48
CA THR A 452 -21.92 -12.18 12.88
C THR A 452 -20.93 -13.33 13.10
N ILE A 453 -20.17 -13.25 14.17
CA ILE A 453 -19.00 -14.10 14.45
C ILE A 453 -19.21 -15.12 15.58
N GLU A 454 -20.44 -15.42 16.00
CA GLU A 454 -20.72 -16.32 17.12
C GLU A 454 -20.11 -17.70 16.94
N ALA A 455 -20.16 -18.26 15.73
CA ALA A 455 -19.61 -19.59 15.44
C ALA A 455 -18.07 -19.63 15.32
N LEU A 456 -17.40 -18.46 15.34
CA LEU A 456 -15.94 -18.43 15.25
C LEU A 456 -15.30 -19.06 16.49
N PHE A 457 -14.49 -20.09 16.29
CA PHE A 457 -13.75 -20.75 17.34
C PHE A 457 -12.92 -19.78 18.19
N ASP A 458 -12.75 -20.11 19.47
CA ASP A 458 -11.88 -19.37 20.37
C ASP A 458 -10.41 -19.36 19.87
N TYR A 459 -9.66 -18.37 20.35
CA TYR A 459 -8.28 -18.15 19.94
C TYR A 459 -7.39 -19.39 20.12
N GLN A 460 -7.52 -20.11 21.26
CA GLN A 460 -6.70 -21.29 21.53
C GLN A 460 -6.95 -22.41 20.53
N ARG A 461 -8.19 -22.59 20.14
CA ARG A 461 -8.56 -23.59 19.13
C ARG A 461 -8.02 -23.20 17.76
N LEU A 462 -8.13 -21.93 17.36
CA LEU A 462 -7.56 -21.42 16.11
C LEU A 462 -6.04 -21.58 16.11
N ARG A 463 -5.37 -21.16 17.18
CA ARG A 463 -3.92 -21.28 17.35
C ARG A 463 -3.44 -22.74 17.28
N ASN A 464 -4.19 -23.67 17.87
CA ASN A 464 -3.88 -25.10 17.85
C ASN A 464 -4.01 -25.72 16.45
N THR A 465 -4.82 -25.14 15.53
CA THR A 465 -4.91 -25.61 14.15
C THR A 465 -3.69 -25.23 13.30
N MET A 466 -2.83 -24.33 13.79
CA MET A 466 -1.55 -24.00 13.16
C MET A 466 -0.49 -25.12 13.29
N LYS A 467 -0.86 -26.25 13.89
CA LYS A 467 -0.06 -27.48 13.94
C LYS A 467 -0.74 -28.55 13.09
N PRO A 468 -0.16 -28.98 11.98
CA PRO A 468 -0.70 -30.14 11.28
C PRO A 468 -0.69 -31.35 12.21
N LYS A 469 -1.83 -31.97 12.34
CA LYS A 469 -1.91 -33.30 12.94
C LYS A 469 -1.53 -34.30 11.84
N PHE A 470 -0.38 -34.91 11.98
CA PHE A 470 0.00 -36.10 11.19
C PHE A 470 -0.84 -37.29 11.59
#